data_426796e20c3ae5aeb2bba23091334d9e
#
_entry.id   426796e20c3ae5aeb2bba23091334d9e
#
_cell.length_a   1.000
_cell.length_b   1.000
_cell.length_c   1.000
_cell.angle_alpha   90.00
_cell.angle_beta   90.00
_cell.angle_gamma   90.00
#
_symmetry.space_group_name_H-M   'P 1'
#
loop_
_entity.id
_entity.type
_entity.pdbx_description
1 polymer ?
#
loop_
_entity_poly.entity_id
_entity_poly.type
_entity_poly.pdbx_seq_one_letter_code
_entity_poly.pdbx_strand_id
1 'polypeptide(L)'
;MRKQVAYLGPKGTYAEKAAHILTKLANFQTPIFVPCNGLHSVIKSIAYNNCDAAVVPIENSVEGGVTATLDALWKYPEIYINRAIVLPIKHALISDGELSNISEVLSHPQALAQCSEWLSENLPNACLLYTSPSPRDA
;
A
#
# COMPACT_ATOMS: atom_id res chain seq x y z
N MET A 1 -18.55 -21.07 5.50
CA MET A 1 -17.55 -20.46 6.41
C MET A 1 -16.95 -19.21 5.76
N ARG A 2 -16.76 -18.17 6.56
CA ARG A 2 -16.21 -16.91 6.06
C ARG A 2 -14.72 -17.05 5.77
N LYS A 3 -14.28 -16.51 4.63
CA LYS A 3 -12.89 -16.50 4.25
C LYS A 3 -12.14 -15.39 4.98
N GLN A 4 -10.92 -15.67 5.43
CA GLN A 4 -10.03 -14.68 6.02
C GLN A 4 -9.02 -14.21 4.99
N VAL A 5 -8.88 -12.90 4.87
CA VAL A 5 -8.03 -12.27 3.86
C VAL A 5 -7.04 -11.34 4.55
N ALA A 6 -5.77 -11.68 4.49
CA ALA A 6 -4.71 -10.85 5.05
C ALA A 6 -4.31 -9.74 4.06
N TYR A 7 -3.97 -8.59 4.57
CA TYR A 7 -3.47 -7.49 3.77
C TYR A 7 -2.46 -6.67 4.55
N LEU A 8 -1.63 -5.93 3.84
CA LEU A 8 -0.65 -5.06 4.47
C LEU A 8 -1.37 -3.88 5.12
N GLY A 9 -1.40 -3.89 6.47
CA GLY A 9 -2.03 -2.83 7.22
C GLY A 9 -1.22 -1.56 7.23
N PRO A 10 -1.71 -0.60 7.93
CA PRO A 10 -2.94 -0.58 8.73
C PRO A 10 -4.21 -0.38 7.88
N LYS A 11 -5.36 -0.31 8.55
CA LYS A 11 -6.62 0.03 7.89
C LYS A 11 -6.56 1.44 7.29
N GLY A 12 -7.34 1.68 6.25
CA GLY A 12 -7.38 2.99 5.58
C GLY A 12 -6.32 3.17 4.51
N THR A 13 -5.67 2.09 4.07
CA THR A 13 -4.61 2.11 3.07
C THR A 13 -5.13 1.66 1.70
N TYR A 14 -4.34 1.90 0.65
CA TYR A 14 -4.63 1.35 -0.67
C TYR A 14 -4.61 -0.17 -0.68
N ALA A 15 -3.81 -0.79 0.20
CA ALA A 15 -3.79 -2.24 0.34
C ALA A 15 -5.14 -2.77 0.81
N GLU A 16 -5.78 -2.10 1.76
CA GLU A 16 -7.13 -2.47 2.20
C GLU A 16 -8.13 -2.29 1.06
N LYS A 17 -8.06 -1.19 0.34
CA LYS A 17 -8.92 -0.95 -0.83
C LYS A 17 -8.77 -2.06 -1.87
N ALA A 18 -7.53 -2.46 -2.15
CA ALA A 18 -7.25 -3.56 -3.06
C ALA A 18 -7.87 -4.87 -2.55
N ALA A 19 -7.77 -5.14 -1.25
CA ALA A 19 -8.34 -6.33 -0.65
C ALA A 19 -9.86 -6.37 -0.83
N HIS A 20 -10.54 -5.26 -0.62
CA HIS A 20 -12.00 -5.18 -0.84
C HIS A 20 -12.37 -5.42 -2.30
N ILE A 21 -11.65 -4.84 -3.25
CA ILE A 21 -11.93 -5.01 -4.68
C ILE A 21 -11.67 -6.45 -5.12
N LEU A 22 -10.53 -7.02 -4.73
CA LEU A 22 -10.14 -8.36 -5.15
C LEU A 22 -11.07 -9.43 -4.60
N THR A 23 -11.50 -9.31 -3.34
CA THR A 23 -12.42 -10.27 -2.75
C THR A 23 -13.80 -10.20 -3.41
N LYS A 24 -14.23 -9.00 -3.81
CA LYS A 24 -15.47 -8.83 -4.56
C LYS A 24 -15.40 -9.51 -5.92
N LEU A 25 -14.29 -9.33 -6.63
CA LEU A 25 -14.05 -9.99 -7.92
C LEU A 25 -13.98 -11.51 -7.79
N ALA A 26 -13.49 -12.00 -6.67
CA ALA A 26 -13.39 -13.43 -6.38
C ALA A 26 -14.68 -14.02 -5.80
N ASN A 27 -15.71 -13.21 -5.64
CA ASN A 27 -17.02 -13.63 -5.10
C ASN A 27 -16.95 -14.19 -3.68
N PHE A 28 -16.06 -13.66 -2.86
CA PHE A 28 -16.01 -14.03 -1.45
C PHE A 28 -17.22 -13.45 -0.74
N GLN A 29 -17.93 -14.30 0.01
CA GLN A 29 -19.10 -13.89 0.76
C GLN A 29 -18.68 -13.42 2.14
N THR A 30 -18.94 -12.14 2.46
CA THR A 30 -18.63 -11.52 3.76
C THR A 30 -17.25 -11.89 4.29
N PRO A 31 -16.16 -11.57 3.57
CA PRO A 31 -14.82 -11.95 4.01
C PRO A 31 -14.43 -11.20 5.29
N ILE A 32 -13.52 -11.80 6.05
CA ILE A 32 -12.92 -11.17 7.23
C ILE A 32 -11.56 -10.63 6.80
N PHE A 33 -11.34 -9.33 6.95
CA PHE A 33 -10.08 -8.69 6.58
C PHE A 33 -9.16 -8.61 7.80
N VAL A 34 -7.92 -9.08 7.61
CA VAL A 34 -6.92 -9.18 8.68
C VAL A 34 -5.74 -8.28 8.34
N PRO A 35 -5.61 -7.10 8.96
CA PRO A 35 -4.46 -6.24 8.74
C PRO A 35 -3.21 -6.83 9.40
N CYS A 36 -2.11 -6.84 8.68
CA CYS A 36 -0.83 -7.34 9.17
C CYS A 36 0.20 -6.21 9.20
N ASN A 37 1.14 -6.28 10.12
CA ASN A 37 2.11 -5.22 10.35
C ASN A 37 3.23 -5.15 9.32
N GLY A 38 3.44 -6.19 8.54
CA GLY A 38 4.48 -6.21 7.53
C GLY A 38 4.17 -7.18 6.43
N LEU A 39 4.84 -6.98 5.30
CA LEU A 39 4.63 -7.82 4.13
C LEU A 39 4.94 -9.29 4.42
N HIS A 40 6.00 -9.54 5.19
CA HIS A 40 6.37 -10.89 5.59
C HIS A 40 5.25 -11.58 6.38
N SER A 41 4.59 -10.85 7.30
CA SER A 41 3.46 -11.38 8.06
C SER A 41 2.27 -11.70 7.17
N VAL A 42 2.01 -10.87 6.16
CA VAL A 42 0.94 -11.13 5.19
C VAL A 42 1.18 -12.46 4.48
N ILE A 43 2.37 -12.64 3.94
CA ILE A 43 2.73 -13.85 3.19
C ILE A 43 2.71 -15.08 4.10
N LYS A 44 3.25 -14.97 5.32
CA LYS A 44 3.24 -16.08 6.27
C LYS A 44 1.84 -16.53 6.62
N SER A 45 0.88 -15.60 6.67
CA SER A 45 -0.49 -15.95 7.02
C SER A 45 -1.11 -16.98 6.08
N ILE A 46 -0.78 -16.92 4.79
CA ILE A 46 -1.28 -17.93 3.83
C ILE A 46 -0.34 -19.11 3.73
N ALA A 47 0.96 -18.91 3.85
CA ALA A 47 1.92 -20.02 3.81
C ALA A 47 1.67 -21.05 4.92
N TYR A 48 1.21 -20.58 6.08
CA TYR A 48 0.91 -21.41 7.24
C TYR A 48 -0.59 -21.66 7.43
N ASN A 49 -1.40 -21.36 6.42
CA ASN A 49 -2.84 -21.60 6.41
C ASN A 49 -3.62 -20.89 7.52
N ASN A 50 -3.11 -19.76 8.00
CA ASN A 50 -3.83 -18.92 8.97
C ASN A 50 -4.89 -18.06 8.30
N CYS A 51 -4.70 -17.75 7.02
CA CYS A 51 -5.69 -17.05 6.20
C CYS A 51 -5.90 -17.81 4.90
N ASP A 52 -7.04 -17.55 4.27
CA ASP A 52 -7.43 -18.20 3.01
C ASP A 52 -6.81 -17.53 1.79
N ALA A 53 -6.59 -16.22 1.89
CA ALA A 53 -6.00 -15.42 0.82
C ALA A 53 -5.21 -14.27 1.43
N ALA A 54 -4.35 -13.69 0.62
CA ALA A 54 -3.58 -12.52 1.02
C ALA A 54 -3.49 -11.55 -0.16
N VAL A 55 -3.45 -10.26 0.16
CA VAL A 55 -3.30 -9.19 -0.82
C VAL A 55 -2.01 -8.46 -0.54
N VAL A 56 -1.13 -8.41 -1.53
CA VAL A 56 0.20 -7.81 -1.40
C VAL A 56 0.49 -6.91 -2.59
N PRO A 57 1.27 -5.85 -2.40
CA PRO A 57 1.77 -5.06 -3.51
C PRO A 57 2.83 -5.87 -4.27
N ILE A 58 2.81 -5.81 -5.58
CA ILE A 58 3.81 -6.49 -6.40
C ILE A 58 4.65 -5.51 -7.22
N GLU A 59 4.10 -4.35 -7.53
CA GLU A 59 4.78 -3.34 -8.33
C GLU A 59 4.20 -1.97 -8.04
N ASN A 60 5.03 -0.94 -8.09
CA ASN A 60 4.56 0.45 -8.05
C ASN A 60 5.35 1.29 -9.07
N SER A 61 4.80 2.47 -9.41
CA SER A 61 5.35 3.31 -10.48
C SER A 61 6.68 3.97 -10.13
N VAL A 62 7.04 4.04 -8.86
CA VAL A 62 8.29 4.68 -8.41
C VAL A 62 9.44 3.68 -8.34
N GLU A 63 9.22 2.58 -7.63
CA GLU A 63 10.26 1.59 -7.37
C GLU A 63 10.27 0.42 -8.35
N GLY A 64 9.21 0.27 -9.13
CA GLY A 64 9.02 -0.91 -9.96
C GLY A 64 8.57 -2.11 -9.12
N GLY A 65 9.25 -3.25 -9.23
CA GLY A 65 8.89 -4.45 -8.50
C GLY A 65 9.12 -4.34 -7.00
N VAL A 66 8.22 -4.93 -6.23
CA VAL A 66 8.36 -4.99 -4.77
C VAL A 66 9.17 -6.24 -4.43
N THR A 67 10.45 -6.05 -4.14
CA THR A 67 11.41 -7.13 -3.93
C THR A 67 10.97 -8.10 -2.82
N ALA A 68 10.45 -7.57 -1.72
CA ALA A 68 10.01 -8.41 -0.60
C ALA A 68 8.91 -9.39 -1.02
N THR A 69 7.97 -8.96 -1.86
CA THR A 69 6.91 -9.84 -2.37
C THR A 69 7.48 -10.91 -3.30
N LEU A 70 8.39 -10.51 -4.20
CA LEU A 70 9.01 -11.44 -5.14
C LEU A 70 9.84 -12.49 -4.40
N ASP A 71 10.61 -12.07 -3.40
CA ASP A 71 11.40 -12.97 -2.57
C ASP A 71 10.51 -13.96 -1.80
N ALA A 72 9.39 -13.49 -1.28
CA ALA A 72 8.45 -14.33 -0.56
C ALA A 72 7.80 -15.37 -1.48
N LEU A 73 7.43 -14.99 -2.68
CA LEU A 73 6.90 -15.93 -3.67
C LEU A 73 7.91 -16.99 -4.04
N TRP A 74 9.18 -16.63 -4.11
CA TRP A 74 10.26 -17.57 -4.35
C TRP A 74 10.46 -18.54 -3.18
N LYS A 75 10.36 -18.02 -1.95
CA LYS A 75 10.55 -18.80 -0.72
C LYS A 75 9.42 -19.81 -0.48
N TYR A 76 8.20 -19.47 -0.87
CA TYR A 76 7.02 -20.31 -0.66
C TYR A 76 6.41 -20.73 -2.00
N PRO A 77 6.99 -21.73 -2.67
CA PRO A 77 6.59 -22.11 -4.03
C PRO A 77 5.17 -22.63 -4.16
N GLU A 78 4.54 -23.05 -3.08
CA GLU A 78 3.14 -23.47 -3.07
C GLU A 78 2.14 -22.32 -3.15
N ILE A 79 2.61 -21.08 -2.94
CA ILE A 79 1.79 -19.89 -3.09
C ILE A 79 1.82 -19.44 -4.55
N TYR A 80 0.69 -19.06 -5.08
CA TYR A 80 0.60 -18.56 -6.45
C TYR A 80 -0.30 -17.32 -6.50
N ILE A 81 -0.13 -16.52 -7.55
CA ILE A 81 -0.93 -15.34 -7.80
C ILE A 81 -2.20 -15.77 -8.52
N ASN A 82 -3.34 -15.54 -7.90
CA ASN A 82 -4.64 -15.88 -8.46
C ASN A 82 -5.26 -14.73 -9.24
N ARG A 83 -5.13 -13.52 -8.72
CA ARG A 83 -5.66 -12.31 -9.36
C ARG A 83 -4.74 -11.14 -9.11
N ALA A 84 -4.81 -10.15 -10.01
CA ALA A 84 -4.09 -8.90 -9.86
C ALA A 84 -4.98 -7.75 -10.29
N ILE A 85 -4.80 -6.60 -9.65
CA ILE A 85 -5.43 -5.35 -10.07
C ILE A 85 -4.38 -4.24 -10.05
N VAL A 86 -4.65 -3.20 -10.83
CA VAL A 86 -3.84 -1.97 -10.82
C VAL A 86 -4.73 -0.87 -10.28
N LEU A 87 -4.29 -0.23 -9.20
CA LEU A 87 -5.01 0.89 -8.59
C LEU A 87 -4.32 2.20 -8.94
N PRO A 88 -5.05 3.18 -9.44
CA PRO A 88 -4.51 4.53 -9.59
C PRO A 88 -4.31 5.12 -8.19
N ILE A 89 -3.10 5.61 -7.93
CA ILE A 89 -2.76 6.25 -6.67
C ILE A 89 -2.87 7.75 -6.88
N LYS A 90 -3.74 8.40 -6.12
CA LYS A 90 -3.94 9.84 -6.17
C LYS A 90 -3.61 10.44 -4.82
N HIS A 91 -2.82 11.51 -4.85
CA HIS A 91 -2.45 12.24 -3.66
C HIS A 91 -3.12 13.60 -3.65
N ALA A 92 -3.30 14.16 -2.46
CA ALA A 92 -3.82 15.51 -2.28
C ALA A 92 -2.85 16.30 -1.40
N LEU A 93 -2.63 17.54 -1.75
CA LEU A 93 -1.89 18.47 -0.93
C LEU A 93 -2.87 19.12 0.04
N ILE A 94 -2.61 18.98 1.33
CA ILE A 94 -3.46 19.53 2.38
C ILE A 94 -2.68 20.63 3.10
N SER A 95 -3.28 21.80 3.19
CA SER A 95 -2.68 22.95 3.82
C SER A 95 -3.78 23.80 4.47
N ASP A 96 -3.42 24.54 5.51
CA ASP A 96 -4.32 25.51 6.12
C ASP A 96 -4.18 26.92 5.50
N GLY A 97 -3.29 27.06 4.51
CA GLY A 97 -3.02 28.31 3.84
C GLY A 97 -3.04 28.17 2.32
N GLU A 98 -2.66 29.25 1.66
CA GLU A 98 -2.59 29.26 0.20
C GLU A 98 -1.33 28.58 -0.31
N LEU A 99 -1.40 28.10 -1.55
CA LEU A 99 -0.29 27.40 -2.20
C LEU A 99 1.02 28.22 -2.18
N SER A 100 0.91 29.51 -2.43
CA SER A 100 2.07 30.41 -2.48
C SER A 100 2.80 30.56 -1.13
N ASN A 101 2.13 30.22 -0.04
CA ASN A 101 2.67 30.35 1.30
C ASN A 101 3.27 29.05 1.85
N ILE A 102 3.26 28.00 1.08
CA ILE A 102 3.81 26.70 1.51
C ILE A 102 5.33 26.74 1.41
N SER A 103 6.00 26.55 2.55
CA SER A 103 7.45 26.48 2.64
C SER A 103 7.97 25.07 2.92
N GLU A 104 7.12 24.19 3.41
CA GLU A 104 7.47 22.82 3.75
C GLU A 104 6.38 21.86 3.32
N VAL A 105 6.79 20.69 2.81
CA VAL A 105 5.87 19.60 2.48
C VAL A 105 6.33 18.36 3.23
N LEU A 106 5.43 17.80 4.01
CA LEU A 106 5.71 16.65 4.86
C LEU A 106 4.93 15.44 4.36
N SER A 107 5.64 14.36 4.10
CA SER A 107 5.01 13.09 3.76
C SER A 107 6.01 11.93 3.81
N HIS A 108 5.51 10.74 3.60
CA HIS A 108 6.35 9.57 3.43
C HIS A 108 7.19 9.71 2.16
N PRO A 109 8.44 9.22 2.14
CA PRO A 109 9.33 9.35 0.97
C PRO A 109 8.72 8.84 -0.33
N GLN A 110 7.97 7.75 -0.29
CA GLN A 110 7.34 7.18 -1.47
C GLN A 110 6.26 8.12 -2.04
N ALA A 111 5.46 8.72 -1.19
CA ALA A 111 4.45 9.68 -1.63
C ALA A 111 5.10 10.93 -2.23
N LEU A 112 6.16 11.44 -1.61
CA LEU A 112 6.89 12.58 -2.15
C LEU A 112 7.53 12.25 -3.50
N ALA A 113 8.09 11.05 -3.65
CA ALA A 113 8.67 10.61 -4.92
C ALA A 113 7.60 10.49 -6.02
N GLN A 114 6.42 9.99 -5.69
CA GLN A 114 5.31 9.90 -6.64
C GLN A 114 4.79 11.28 -7.08
N CYS A 115 4.96 12.29 -6.24
CA CYS A 115 4.53 13.66 -6.52
C CYS A 115 5.67 14.58 -6.96
N SER A 116 6.87 14.06 -7.19
CA SER A 116 8.07 14.86 -7.39
C SER A 116 7.96 15.85 -8.56
N GLU A 117 7.38 15.43 -9.67
CA GLU A 117 7.22 16.29 -10.84
C GLU A 117 6.30 17.47 -10.53
N TRP A 118 5.13 17.18 -9.94
CA TRP A 118 4.18 18.23 -9.56
C TRP A 118 4.78 19.19 -8.54
N LEU A 119 5.51 18.66 -7.54
CA LEU A 119 6.14 19.49 -6.51
C LEU A 119 7.22 20.40 -7.10
N SER A 120 8.02 19.89 -8.04
CA SER A 120 9.04 20.70 -8.71
C SER A 120 8.43 21.83 -9.51
N GLU A 121 7.30 21.61 -10.16
CA GLU A 121 6.64 22.60 -10.98
C GLU A 121 5.88 23.65 -10.16
N ASN A 122 5.24 23.23 -9.08
CA ASN A 122 4.31 24.08 -8.33
C ASN A 122 4.88 24.61 -7.02
N LEU A 123 5.81 23.90 -6.40
CA LEU A 123 6.45 24.27 -5.13
C LEU A 123 7.96 24.05 -5.18
N PRO A 124 8.66 24.70 -6.14
CA PRO A 124 10.08 24.43 -6.35
C PRO A 124 10.97 24.83 -5.18
N ASN A 125 10.52 25.76 -4.34
CA ASN A 125 11.31 26.27 -3.21
C ASN A 125 10.91 25.64 -1.87
N ALA A 126 9.92 24.77 -1.85
CA ALA A 126 9.48 24.13 -0.62
C ALA A 126 10.49 23.08 -0.17
N CYS A 127 10.71 23.00 1.14
CA CYS A 127 11.54 21.97 1.73
C CYS A 127 10.71 20.69 1.89
N LEU A 128 11.23 19.58 1.36
CA LEU A 128 10.54 18.29 1.46
C LEU A 128 11.05 17.57 2.70
N LEU A 129 10.15 17.29 3.63
CA LEU A 129 10.45 16.64 4.90
C LEU A 129 9.80 15.27 4.95
N TYR A 130 10.59 14.29 5.37
CA TYR A 130 10.10 12.93 5.50
C TYR A 130 9.44 12.72 6.86
N THR A 131 8.26 12.10 6.84
CA THR A 131 7.56 11.70 8.05
C THR A 131 7.63 10.18 8.20
N SER A 132 7.19 9.66 9.36
CA SER A 132 7.12 8.23 9.56
C SER A 132 6.17 7.59 8.54
N PRO A 133 6.33 6.30 8.24
CA PRO A 133 5.51 5.61 7.24
C PRO A 133 4.00 5.70 7.49
N SER A 134 3.60 5.86 8.73
CA SER A 134 2.21 6.01 9.09
C SER A 134 2.00 7.29 9.87
N PRO A 135 1.14 8.20 9.42
CA PRO A 135 0.82 9.41 10.19
C PRO A 135 0.26 9.11 11.57
N ARG A 136 -0.28 7.92 11.75
CA ARG A 136 -0.80 7.50 13.06
C ARG A 136 0.31 7.10 14.01
N ASP A 137 1.50 6.85 13.49
CA ASP A 137 2.68 6.54 14.28
C ASP A 137 3.39 7.81 14.73
N ALA A 138 2.97 8.91 14.18
CA ALA A 138 3.53 10.22 14.51
C ALA A 138 2.77 10.84 15.68
#